data_2062ba14b97d5c57a06a891a6ef851e0
#
_entry.id   2062ba14b97d5c57a06a891a6ef851e0
#
_cell.length_a   1.000
_cell.length_b   1.000
_cell.length_c   1.000
_cell.angle_alpha   90.00
_cell.angle_beta   90.00
_cell.angle_gamma   90.00
#
_symmetry.space_group_name_H-M   'P 1'
#
loop_
_entity.id
_entity.type
_entity.pdbx_description
1 polymer ?
#
loop_
_entity_poly.entity_id
_entity_poly.type
_entity_poly.pdbx_seq_one_letter_code
_entity_poly.pdbx_strand_id
1 'polypeptide(L)'
;MAGIDITPDAQGKVRDLYDLGDKLLLVATDRISAFDYILEDEIPHKGAVLTQISLFWLEQLKDVIGNHLISADVADLPEQFKPYADYLRGRFMLVKKAEMFPVECIVRGYLAGSGLKEDQKQGTGCGIQLPEGLGNSSKLPEPIFTPST
;
A
#
# COMPACT_ATOMS: atom_id res chain seq x y z
N MET A 1 -7.26 22.48 -4.50
CA MET A 1 -8.29 22.15 -3.47
C MET A 1 -7.62 22.26 -2.12
N ALA A 2 -8.30 22.83 -1.10
CA ALA A 2 -7.74 22.92 0.23
C ALA A 2 -7.61 21.50 0.81
N GLY A 3 -6.40 21.10 1.19
CA GLY A 3 -6.13 19.86 1.88
C GLY A 3 -6.67 19.86 3.33
N ILE A 4 -6.27 18.87 4.12
CA ILE A 4 -6.61 18.78 5.54
C ILE A 4 -5.68 19.73 6.31
N ASP A 5 -6.26 20.64 7.11
CA ASP A 5 -5.50 21.56 7.99
C ASP A 5 -5.30 20.91 9.38
N ILE A 6 -4.96 19.65 9.40
CA ILE A 6 -4.57 18.89 10.59
C ILE A 6 -3.25 18.22 10.25
N THR A 7 -2.24 18.46 11.07
CA THR A 7 -0.92 17.83 10.87
C THR A 7 -1.03 16.31 11.05
N PRO A 8 -0.59 15.50 10.08
CA PRO A 8 -0.58 14.05 10.25
C PRO A 8 0.46 13.62 11.29
N ASP A 9 0.16 12.59 12.05
CA ASP A 9 1.08 11.99 13.04
C ASP A 9 2.27 11.28 12.36
N ALA A 10 2.03 10.74 11.16
CA ALA A 10 3.08 10.21 10.30
C ALA A 10 2.74 10.47 8.83
N GLN A 11 3.78 10.76 8.05
CA GLN A 11 3.64 11.03 6.62
C GLN A 11 4.54 10.10 5.82
N GLY A 12 3.91 9.26 5.00
CA GLY A 12 4.61 8.51 3.97
C GLY A 12 4.77 9.32 2.67
N LYS A 13 5.45 8.77 1.68
CA LYS A 13 5.68 9.42 0.39
C LYS A 13 4.36 9.87 -0.27
N VAL A 14 3.31 9.06 -0.15
CA VAL A 14 2.01 9.27 -0.83
C VAL A 14 0.80 9.07 0.09
N ARG A 15 1.00 8.91 1.39
CA ARG A 15 -0.06 8.72 2.39
C ARG A 15 0.20 9.56 3.62
N ASP A 16 -0.87 10.03 4.22
CA ASP A 16 -0.87 10.68 5.51
C ASP A 16 -1.60 9.79 6.52
N LEU A 17 -1.06 9.67 7.71
CA LEU A 17 -1.58 8.82 8.78
C LEU A 17 -1.94 9.70 9.98
N TYR A 18 -3.15 9.50 10.50
CA TYR A 18 -3.63 10.16 11.72
C TYR A 18 -3.95 9.11 12.76
N ASP A 19 -3.29 9.21 13.91
CA ASP A 19 -3.45 8.28 15.05
C ASP A 19 -4.66 8.69 15.90
N LEU A 20 -5.61 7.80 16.03
CA LEU A 20 -6.84 8.01 16.79
C LEU A 20 -6.89 7.15 18.07
N GLY A 21 -5.73 6.63 18.49
CA GLY A 21 -5.58 5.75 19.65
C GLY A 21 -5.66 4.27 19.26
N ASP A 22 -6.85 3.70 19.23
CA ASP A 22 -7.10 2.30 18.82
C ASP A 22 -7.30 2.12 17.31
N LYS A 23 -7.36 3.22 16.56
CA LYS A 23 -7.62 3.27 15.13
C LYS A 23 -6.62 4.19 14.43
N LEU A 24 -6.51 4.05 13.12
CA LEU A 24 -5.80 4.97 12.26
C LEU A 24 -6.74 5.47 11.16
N LEU A 25 -6.63 6.75 10.82
CA LEU A 25 -7.16 7.27 9.58
C LEU A 25 -6.02 7.33 8.56
N LEU A 26 -6.11 6.50 7.51
CA LEU A 26 -5.16 6.46 6.40
C LEU A 26 -5.73 7.30 5.26
N VAL A 27 -5.00 8.34 4.84
CA VAL A 27 -5.41 9.21 3.74
C VAL A 27 -4.43 9.04 2.57
N ALA A 28 -4.90 8.54 1.46
CA ALA A 28 -4.12 8.48 0.23
C ALA A 28 -4.16 9.85 -0.46
N THR A 29 -2.97 10.40 -0.71
CA THR A 29 -2.82 11.70 -1.37
C THR A 29 -2.62 11.55 -2.87
N ASP A 30 -2.71 12.65 -3.58
CA ASP A 30 -2.44 12.70 -5.02
C ASP A 30 -0.93 12.85 -5.33
N ARG A 31 -0.08 12.96 -4.27
CA ARG A 31 1.38 12.99 -4.41
C ARG A 31 1.89 11.74 -5.12
N ILE A 32 2.93 11.91 -5.94
CA ILE A 32 3.63 10.81 -6.61
C ILE A 32 5.12 10.83 -6.22
N SER A 33 5.72 9.66 -6.10
CA SER A 33 7.15 9.54 -5.85
C SER A 33 7.80 8.63 -6.89
N ALA A 34 9.02 8.97 -7.28
CA ALA A 34 9.87 8.17 -8.14
C ALA A 34 11.31 8.23 -7.61
N PHE A 35 12.03 7.09 -7.57
CA PHE A 35 13.40 6.99 -7.06
C PHE A 35 13.59 7.62 -5.67
N ASP A 36 12.62 7.39 -4.77
CA ASP A 36 12.58 7.92 -3.40
C ASP A 36 12.38 9.45 -3.28
N TYR A 37 12.17 10.14 -4.38
CA TYR A 37 11.88 11.57 -4.43
C TYR A 37 10.36 11.78 -4.63
N ILE A 38 9.77 12.71 -3.87
CA ILE A 38 8.38 13.14 -4.07
C ILE A 38 8.41 14.25 -5.12
N LEU A 39 7.69 14.05 -6.23
CA LEU A 39 7.58 15.03 -7.31
C LEU A 39 6.74 16.24 -6.86
N GLU A 40 7.02 17.40 -7.41
CA GLU A 40 6.30 18.64 -7.11
C GLU A 40 4.85 18.59 -7.63
N ASP A 41 4.65 17.96 -8.79
CA ASP A 41 3.34 17.81 -9.40
C ASP A 41 2.57 16.63 -8.77
N GLU A 42 1.28 16.84 -8.54
CA GLU A 42 0.34 15.81 -8.11
C GLU A 42 -0.42 15.22 -9.29
N ILE A 43 -0.82 13.95 -9.17
CA ILE A 43 -1.72 13.31 -10.15
C ILE A 43 -3.14 13.38 -9.60
N PRO A 44 -4.03 14.22 -10.17
CA PRO A 44 -5.39 14.38 -9.69
C PRO A 44 -6.12 13.03 -9.58
N HIS A 45 -6.81 12.83 -8.45
CA HIS A 45 -7.57 11.61 -8.13
C HIS A 45 -6.75 10.34 -7.89
N LYS A 46 -5.42 10.37 -7.96
CA LYS A 46 -4.57 9.18 -7.69
C LYS A 46 -4.89 8.55 -6.34
N GLY A 47 -5.00 9.36 -5.27
CA GLY A 47 -5.32 8.89 -3.93
C GLY A 47 -6.66 8.17 -3.87
N ALA A 48 -7.68 8.72 -4.53
CA ALA A 48 -8.99 8.10 -4.60
C ALA A 48 -8.95 6.76 -5.36
N VAL A 49 -8.30 6.71 -6.52
CA VAL A 49 -8.16 5.47 -7.31
C VAL A 49 -7.48 4.39 -6.49
N LEU A 50 -6.36 4.70 -5.81
CA LEU A 50 -5.63 3.72 -5.00
C LEU A 50 -6.47 3.21 -3.83
N THR A 51 -7.23 4.08 -3.18
CA THR A 51 -8.14 3.68 -2.10
C THR A 51 -9.24 2.77 -2.60
N GLN A 52 -9.90 3.11 -3.73
CA GLN A 52 -10.97 2.29 -4.29
C GLN A 52 -10.48 0.91 -4.72
N ILE A 53 -9.29 0.80 -5.33
CA ILE A 53 -8.67 -0.49 -5.64
C ILE A 53 -8.39 -1.30 -4.36
N SER A 54 -7.91 -0.64 -3.31
CA SER A 54 -7.68 -1.30 -2.01
C SER A 54 -8.99 -1.85 -1.43
N LEU A 55 -10.05 -1.05 -1.40
CA LEU A 55 -11.36 -1.47 -0.91
C LEU A 55 -11.93 -2.64 -1.71
N PHE A 56 -11.79 -2.60 -3.03
CA PHE A 56 -12.18 -3.71 -3.90
C PHE A 56 -11.48 -5.02 -3.49
N TRP A 57 -10.15 -5.00 -3.35
CA TRP A 57 -9.40 -6.20 -2.99
C TRP A 57 -9.66 -6.66 -1.55
N LEU A 58 -9.83 -5.76 -0.60
CA LEU A 58 -10.20 -6.11 0.77
C LEU A 58 -11.56 -6.84 0.81
N GLU A 59 -12.51 -6.42 0.00
CA GLU A 59 -13.80 -7.10 -0.14
C GLU A 59 -13.67 -8.46 -0.84
N GLN A 60 -12.89 -8.55 -1.95
CA GLN A 60 -12.69 -9.82 -2.67
C GLN A 60 -11.99 -10.88 -1.83
N LEU A 61 -11.10 -10.48 -0.92
CA LEU A 61 -10.29 -11.40 -0.12
C LEU A 61 -10.83 -11.62 1.29
N LYS A 62 -11.97 -11.07 1.66
CA LYS A 62 -12.51 -11.13 3.03
C LYS A 62 -12.74 -12.54 3.56
N ASP A 63 -13.06 -13.49 2.66
CA ASP A 63 -13.29 -14.89 3.00
C ASP A 63 -11.98 -15.72 3.05
N VAL A 64 -10.87 -15.12 2.61
CA VAL A 64 -9.53 -15.74 2.66
C VAL A 64 -8.82 -15.37 3.95
N ILE A 65 -8.85 -14.09 4.32
CA ILE A 65 -8.21 -13.57 5.52
C ILE A 65 -8.92 -12.31 6.01
N GLY A 66 -9.03 -12.16 7.34
CA GLY A 66 -9.51 -10.92 7.95
C GLY A 66 -8.61 -9.73 7.60
N ASN A 67 -9.18 -8.53 7.57
CA ASN A 67 -8.44 -7.31 7.28
C ASN A 67 -8.67 -6.23 8.36
N HIS A 68 -7.97 -5.11 8.23
CA HIS A 68 -7.97 -4.03 9.21
C HIS A 68 -9.02 -2.95 8.93
N LEU A 69 -9.75 -3.00 7.82
CA LEU A 69 -10.72 -1.99 7.44
C LEU A 69 -11.89 -1.94 8.44
N ILE A 70 -12.23 -0.73 8.89
CA ILE A 70 -13.42 -0.45 9.68
C ILE A 70 -14.47 0.20 8.78
N SER A 71 -14.09 1.31 8.12
CA SER A 71 -14.97 2.04 7.21
C SER A 71 -14.17 2.89 6.22
N ALA A 72 -14.81 3.23 5.10
CA ALA A 72 -14.36 4.25 4.14
C ALA A 72 -15.51 5.19 3.77
N ASP A 73 -16.60 5.17 4.54
CA ASP A 73 -17.72 6.08 4.37
C ASP A 73 -17.47 7.39 5.11
N VAL A 74 -17.72 8.52 4.45
CA VAL A 74 -17.59 9.85 5.05
C VAL A 74 -18.52 10.07 6.24
N ALA A 75 -19.61 9.31 6.35
CA ALA A 75 -20.50 9.33 7.50
C ALA A 75 -19.81 8.87 8.80
N ASP A 76 -18.82 8.00 8.68
CA ASP A 76 -18.07 7.42 9.80
C ASP A 76 -16.81 8.20 10.16
N LEU A 77 -16.57 9.36 9.51
CA LEU A 77 -15.42 10.21 9.83
C LEU A 77 -15.50 10.69 11.29
N PRO A 78 -14.35 10.64 12.02
CA PRO A 78 -14.23 11.31 13.32
C PRO A 78 -14.58 12.79 13.21
N GLU A 79 -15.17 13.37 14.28
CA GLU A 79 -15.70 14.74 14.29
C GLU A 79 -14.71 15.77 13.73
N GLN A 80 -13.43 15.67 14.11
CA GLN A 80 -12.38 16.59 13.67
C GLN A 80 -12.11 16.55 12.16
N PHE A 81 -12.47 15.45 11.47
CA PHE A 81 -12.27 15.28 10.03
C PHE A 81 -13.53 15.56 9.20
N LYS A 82 -14.70 15.70 9.83
CA LYS A 82 -15.95 15.99 9.13
C LYS A 82 -15.91 17.26 8.27
N PRO A 83 -15.25 18.35 8.69
CA PRO A 83 -15.09 19.54 7.83
C PRO A 83 -14.37 19.27 6.50
N TYR A 84 -13.61 18.19 6.43
CA TYR A 84 -12.84 17.80 5.24
C TYR A 84 -13.48 16.67 4.45
N ALA A 85 -14.75 16.34 4.70
CA ALA A 85 -15.44 15.20 4.11
C ALA A 85 -15.39 15.19 2.57
N ASP A 86 -15.52 16.35 1.94
CA ASP A 86 -15.47 16.43 0.46
C ASP A 86 -14.07 16.12 -0.09
N TYR A 87 -13.00 16.58 0.58
CA TYR A 87 -11.64 16.22 0.22
C TYR A 87 -11.36 14.73 0.47
N LEU A 88 -11.83 14.20 1.59
CA LEU A 88 -11.59 12.83 2.03
C LEU A 88 -12.40 11.79 1.24
N ARG A 89 -13.47 12.19 0.61
CA ARG A 89 -14.36 11.30 -0.11
C ARG A 89 -13.60 10.39 -1.08
N GLY A 90 -13.70 9.08 -0.84
CA GLY A 90 -13.10 8.04 -1.67
C GLY A 90 -11.58 7.84 -1.53
N ARG A 91 -10.87 8.65 -0.70
CA ARG A 91 -9.41 8.58 -0.54
C ARG A 91 -8.92 8.26 0.87
N PHE A 92 -9.80 7.90 1.77
CA PHE A 92 -9.42 7.50 3.13
C PHE A 92 -9.91 6.10 3.47
N MET A 93 -9.29 5.51 4.46
CA MET A 93 -9.74 4.33 5.17
C MET A 93 -9.57 4.55 6.68
N LEU A 94 -10.65 4.34 7.44
CA LEU A 94 -10.59 4.18 8.88
C LEU A 94 -10.28 2.72 9.16
N VAL A 95 -9.19 2.45 9.86
CA VAL A 95 -8.68 1.09 10.06
C VAL A 95 -8.37 0.81 11.53
N LYS A 96 -8.37 -0.46 11.91
CA LYS A 96 -7.84 -0.91 13.20
C LYS A 96 -6.35 -0.64 13.24
N LYS A 97 -5.85 -0.09 14.35
CA LYS A 97 -4.42 0.03 14.59
C LYS A 97 -3.87 -1.35 14.95
N ALA A 98 -2.83 -1.76 14.24
CA ALA A 98 -2.15 -3.02 14.45
C ALA A 98 -0.63 -2.79 14.59
N GLU A 99 0.03 -3.67 15.31
CA GLU A 99 1.49 -3.71 15.34
C GLU A 99 2.00 -4.28 14.02
N MET A 100 2.83 -3.50 13.32
CA MET A 100 3.37 -3.92 12.03
C MET A 100 4.60 -4.80 12.22
N PHE A 101 4.63 -5.94 11.50
CA PHE A 101 5.87 -6.69 11.38
C PHE A 101 6.90 -5.91 10.54
N PRO A 102 8.18 -5.91 10.92
CA PRO A 102 9.24 -5.21 10.18
C PRO A 102 9.69 -6.01 8.93
N VAL A 103 8.74 -6.57 8.21
CA VAL A 103 8.96 -7.43 7.04
C VAL A 103 7.91 -7.14 5.98
N GLU A 104 8.35 -6.83 4.76
CA GLU A 104 7.49 -6.85 3.58
C GLU A 104 7.28 -8.28 3.09
N CYS A 105 6.03 -8.70 3.02
CA CYS A 105 5.65 -10.02 2.52
C CYS A 105 5.39 -9.94 1.01
N ILE A 106 6.33 -10.42 0.20
CA ILE A 106 6.27 -10.37 -1.25
C ILE A 106 6.10 -11.77 -1.82
N VAL A 107 5.05 -12.00 -2.60
CA VAL A 107 4.87 -13.23 -3.39
C VAL A 107 5.12 -12.92 -4.85
N ARG A 108 6.04 -13.67 -5.48
CA ARG A 108 6.41 -13.47 -6.88
C ARG A 108 5.91 -14.62 -7.74
N GLY A 109 5.09 -14.32 -8.73
CA GLY A 109 4.72 -15.24 -9.79
C GLY A 109 5.62 -15.12 -11.03
N TYR A 110 6.40 -14.05 -11.11
CA TYR A 110 7.30 -13.72 -12.21
C TYR A 110 8.64 -13.21 -11.69
N LEU A 111 9.72 -13.48 -12.45
CA LEU A 111 11.06 -13.05 -12.10
C LEU A 111 11.34 -11.66 -12.68
N ALA A 112 11.41 -10.64 -11.81
CA ALA A 112 11.67 -9.26 -12.21
C ALA A 112 12.33 -8.47 -11.05
N GLY A 113 12.85 -7.27 -11.36
CA GLY A 113 13.38 -6.33 -10.38
C GLY A 113 14.51 -6.91 -9.52
N SER A 114 14.39 -6.79 -8.19
CA SER A 114 15.40 -7.30 -7.24
C SER A 114 15.54 -8.83 -7.29
N GLY A 115 14.44 -9.56 -7.49
CA GLY A 115 14.47 -11.02 -7.61
C GLY A 115 15.28 -11.48 -8.83
N LEU A 116 15.16 -10.81 -9.97
CA LEU A 116 16.00 -11.12 -11.15
C LEU A 116 17.49 -10.83 -10.89
N LYS A 117 17.80 -9.74 -10.19
CA LYS A 117 19.19 -9.39 -9.86
C LYS A 117 19.84 -10.43 -8.93
N GLU A 118 19.05 -10.98 -8.00
CA GLU A 118 19.50 -12.04 -7.09
C GLU A 118 19.74 -13.34 -7.86
N ASP A 119 18.77 -13.75 -8.69
CA ASP A 119 18.88 -14.95 -9.53
C ASP A 119 20.11 -14.90 -10.46
N GLN A 120 20.33 -13.79 -11.12
CA GLN A 120 21.51 -13.60 -11.98
C GLN A 120 22.85 -13.72 -11.24
N LYS A 121 22.88 -13.44 -9.94
CA LYS A 121 24.10 -13.49 -9.12
C LYS A 121 24.30 -14.87 -8.47
N GLN A 122 23.22 -15.52 -8.04
CA GLN A 122 23.28 -16.68 -7.15
C GLN A 122 22.47 -17.87 -7.63
N GLY A 123 21.66 -17.72 -8.70
CA GLY A 123 20.74 -18.76 -9.17
C GLY A 123 19.57 -19.03 -8.21
N THR A 124 19.30 -18.09 -7.29
CA THR A 124 18.28 -18.23 -6.25
C THR A 124 17.42 -16.99 -6.12
N GLY A 125 16.21 -17.15 -5.59
CA GLY A 125 15.35 -16.08 -5.10
C GLY A 125 15.05 -16.27 -3.62
N CYS A 126 15.58 -15.42 -2.74
CA CYS A 126 15.50 -15.59 -1.28
C CYS A 126 15.91 -16.97 -0.79
N GLY A 127 17.02 -17.52 -1.35
CA GLY A 127 17.53 -18.86 -1.02
C GLY A 127 16.77 -20.04 -1.66
N ILE A 128 15.73 -19.77 -2.46
CA ILE A 128 15.01 -20.79 -3.22
C ILE A 128 15.73 -20.98 -4.56
N GLN A 129 16.16 -22.22 -4.83
CA GLN A 129 16.78 -22.58 -6.12
C GLN A 129 15.77 -22.36 -7.26
N LEU A 130 16.14 -21.58 -8.24
CA LEU A 130 15.32 -21.33 -9.43
C LEU A 130 15.78 -22.16 -10.61
N PRO A 131 14.88 -22.51 -11.56
CA PRO A 131 15.26 -23.20 -12.79
C PRO A 131 16.25 -22.36 -13.61
N GLU A 132 17.16 -23.02 -14.30
CA GLU A 132 18.08 -22.37 -15.23
C GLU A 132 17.35 -21.76 -16.43
N GLY A 133 17.90 -20.69 -16.98
CA GLY A 133 17.42 -20.05 -18.20
C GLY A 133 16.24 -19.08 -18.00
N LEU A 134 15.91 -18.72 -16.76
CA LEU A 134 14.94 -17.67 -16.50
C LEU A 134 15.50 -16.29 -16.87
N GLY A 135 14.72 -15.51 -17.58
CA GLY A 135 15.03 -14.12 -17.95
C GLY A 135 14.08 -13.12 -17.31
N ASN A 136 14.24 -11.85 -17.65
CA ASN A 136 13.35 -10.80 -17.18
C ASN A 136 11.88 -11.08 -17.56
N SER A 137 10.99 -10.98 -16.58
CA SER A 137 9.56 -11.26 -16.69
C SER A 137 9.20 -12.72 -17.01
N SER A 138 10.14 -13.66 -16.86
CA SER A 138 9.81 -15.09 -16.96
C SER A 138 8.83 -15.48 -15.88
N LYS A 139 7.79 -16.25 -16.24
CA LYS A 139 6.86 -16.84 -15.28
C LYS A 139 7.57 -17.92 -14.50
N LEU A 140 7.44 -17.89 -13.17
CA LEU A 140 7.95 -18.95 -12.30
C LEU A 140 7.05 -20.19 -12.39
N PRO A 141 7.60 -21.41 -12.26
CA PRO A 141 6.80 -22.64 -12.22
C PRO A 141 5.73 -22.60 -11.13
N GLU A 142 6.11 -22.11 -9.96
CA GLU A 142 5.23 -21.85 -8.82
C GLU A 142 5.56 -20.47 -8.22
N PRO A 143 4.55 -19.77 -7.65
CA PRO A 143 4.83 -18.54 -6.93
C PRO A 143 5.77 -18.79 -5.74
N ILE A 144 6.74 -17.89 -5.54
CA ILE A 144 7.69 -17.98 -4.42
C ILE A 144 7.47 -16.84 -3.44
N PHE A 145 7.68 -17.12 -2.15
CA PHE A 145 7.64 -16.12 -1.08
C PHE A 145 9.03 -15.53 -0.86
N THR A 146 9.16 -14.23 -1.03
CA THR A 146 10.43 -13.49 -0.97
C THR A 146 10.31 -12.32 -0.01
N PRO A 147 10.37 -12.56 1.32
CA PRO A 147 10.29 -11.49 2.32
C PRO A 147 11.47 -10.51 2.17
N SER A 148 11.21 -9.24 2.46
CA SER A 148 12.22 -8.17 2.48
C SER A 148 12.11 -7.34 3.76
N THR A 149 13.24 -6.84 4.24
CA THR A 149 13.36 -5.95 5.43
C THR A 149 13.90 -4.59 5.01
#